data_25743756fb47c20c54c2444372dc6b34
#
_entry.id   25743756fb47c20c54c2444372dc6b34
#
_cell.length_a   1.000
_cell.length_b   1.000
_cell.length_c   1.000
_cell.angle_alpha   90.00
_cell.angle_beta   90.00
_cell.angle_gamma   90.00
#
_symmetry.space_group_name_H-M   'P 1'
#
loop_
_entity.id
_entity.type
_entity.pdbx_description
1 polymer ?
#
loop_
_entity_poly.entity_id
_entity_poly.type
_entity_poly.pdbx_seq_one_letter_code
_entity_poly.pdbx_strand_id
1 'polypeptide(L)'
;MRFLFSILFIVGITFISNESFNQPQYKLHIISTTTPKYTLIFKNNILIGDSQTPFIAKWSTNATLLNKVGSESSLWKGGQGLNWLKLAVTNYKLDTLIQSVTFCIGTNGRFSSKDDIIGLVNITKERFPNAYLYVVQGSWGWGGNVNVTKEVVDAYYKRFNGLGVEVINPPIGKCEPHNVNLPQYKEIAKNLDTLISAQK
;
A
#
# COMPACT_ATOMS: atom_id res chain seq x y z
N MET A 1 -51.41 -6.08 24.00
CA MET A 1 -51.18 -6.39 22.58
C MET A 1 -50.32 -5.27 21.99
N ARG A 2 -48.97 -5.45 21.93
CA ARG A 2 -48.03 -4.46 21.42
C ARG A 2 -47.55 -4.95 20.06
N PHE A 3 -47.88 -4.23 19.01
CA PHE A 3 -47.37 -4.47 17.66
C PHE A 3 -45.98 -3.84 17.54
N LEU A 4 -44.97 -4.66 17.32
CA LEU A 4 -43.63 -4.21 16.88
C LEU A 4 -43.69 -4.05 15.36
N PHE A 5 -43.55 -2.80 14.89
CA PHE A 5 -43.28 -2.54 13.48
C PHE A 5 -41.78 -2.67 13.23
N SER A 6 -41.43 -3.73 12.50
CA SER A 6 -40.08 -3.85 11.93
C SER A 6 -40.01 -2.99 10.67
N ILE A 7 -39.25 -1.92 10.72
CA ILE A 7 -38.96 -1.10 9.53
C ILE A 7 -37.88 -1.80 8.73
N LEU A 8 -38.27 -2.34 7.58
CA LEU A 8 -37.34 -2.89 6.59
C LEU A 8 -36.75 -1.76 5.76
N PHE A 9 -35.49 -1.38 6.00
CA PHE A 9 -34.75 -0.47 5.13
C PHE A 9 -34.24 -1.26 3.91
N ILE A 10 -34.94 -1.13 2.78
CA ILE A 10 -34.45 -1.58 1.48
C ILE A 10 -33.58 -0.44 0.93
N VAL A 11 -32.27 -0.57 1.01
CA VAL A 11 -31.35 0.31 0.28
C VAL A 11 -31.30 -0.20 -1.16
N GLY A 12 -32.13 0.35 -2.02
CA GLY A 12 -32.05 0.15 -3.45
C GLY A 12 -30.87 0.95 -4.02
N ILE A 13 -29.79 0.28 -4.37
CA ILE A 13 -28.73 0.88 -5.17
C ILE A 13 -29.11 0.70 -6.64
N THR A 14 -29.67 1.75 -7.23
CA THR A 14 -29.90 1.80 -8.67
C THR A 14 -28.60 2.12 -9.37
N PHE A 15 -28.05 1.17 -10.11
CA PHE A 15 -26.93 1.43 -11.03
C PHE A 15 -27.47 2.04 -12.31
N ILE A 16 -27.19 3.32 -12.53
CA ILE A 16 -27.37 3.93 -13.84
C ILE A 16 -26.09 3.65 -14.63
N SER A 17 -26.21 2.78 -15.63
CA SER A 17 -25.15 2.52 -16.58
C SER A 17 -25.05 3.72 -17.52
N ASN A 18 -23.97 4.51 -17.41
CA ASN A 18 -23.40 5.19 -18.59
C ASN A 18 -21.95 5.55 -18.31
N GLU A 19 -21.14 5.16 -19.29
CA GLU A 19 -19.77 5.59 -19.63
C GLU A 19 -18.62 5.07 -18.79
N SER A 20 -17.76 4.40 -19.54
CA SER A 20 -16.41 3.92 -19.35
C SER A 20 -15.52 4.77 -18.42
N PHE A 21 -15.63 4.58 -17.14
CA PHE A 21 -14.60 4.95 -16.20
C PHE A 21 -13.98 3.68 -15.63
N ASN A 22 -12.66 3.56 -15.76
CA ASN A 22 -11.88 2.56 -15.05
C ASN A 22 -12.03 2.77 -13.54
N GLN A 23 -13.09 2.23 -12.97
CA GLN A 23 -13.32 2.20 -11.54
C GLN A 23 -12.26 1.30 -10.91
N PRO A 24 -11.63 1.71 -9.79
CA PRO A 24 -10.83 0.79 -9.01
C PRO A 24 -11.71 -0.37 -8.61
N GLN A 25 -11.41 -1.58 -9.12
CA GLN A 25 -12.16 -2.78 -8.75
C GLN A 25 -11.88 -3.10 -7.29
N TYR A 26 -12.71 -2.60 -6.39
CA TYR A 26 -12.82 -3.18 -5.06
C TYR A 26 -13.37 -4.59 -5.24
N LYS A 27 -12.50 -5.59 -5.10
CA LYS A 27 -12.93 -6.98 -5.19
C LYS A 27 -13.73 -7.30 -3.93
N LEU A 28 -15.06 -7.19 -4.06
CA LEU A 28 -15.99 -7.55 -3.00
C LEU A 28 -15.99 -9.07 -2.86
N HIS A 29 -15.43 -9.59 -1.77
CA HIS A 29 -15.60 -10.99 -1.43
C HIS A 29 -16.81 -11.13 -0.50
N ILE A 30 -17.90 -11.65 -1.05
CA ILE A 30 -19.09 -11.98 -0.26
C ILE A 30 -18.92 -13.42 0.26
N ILE A 31 -18.72 -13.56 1.55
CA ILE A 31 -18.73 -14.88 2.21
C ILE A 31 -20.15 -15.08 2.76
N SER A 32 -20.90 -16.00 2.13
CA SER A 32 -22.22 -16.41 2.62
C SER A 32 -22.03 -17.47 3.72
N THR A 33 -22.41 -17.15 4.93
CA THR A 33 -22.64 -18.14 5.99
C THR A 33 -24.12 -18.44 6.09
N THR A 34 -24.53 -19.58 6.63
CA THR A 34 -25.91 -20.13 6.70
C THR A 34 -26.96 -19.19 7.31
N THR A 35 -26.58 -18.11 7.90
CA THR A 35 -27.37 -16.90 8.13
C THR A 35 -26.78 -15.81 7.24
N PRO A 36 -27.55 -15.05 6.45
CA PRO A 36 -27.01 -14.07 5.50
C PRO A 36 -26.43 -12.87 6.25
N LYS A 37 -25.27 -13.09 6.87
CA LYS A 37 -24.44 -12.04 7.42
C LYS A 37 -23.40 -11.70 6.37
N TYR A 38 -23.74 -10.78 5.45
CA TYR A 38 -22.79 -10.27 4.49
C TYR A 38 -21.75 -9.45 5.23
N THR A 39 -20.52 -9.94 5.31
CA THR A 39 -19.39 -9.16 5.78
C THR A 39 -18.71 -8.57 4.55
N LEU A 40 -18.80 -7.25 4.38
CA LEU A 40 -18.02 -6.53 3.38
C LEU A 40 -16.59 -6.44 3.88
N ILE A 41 -15.70 -7.19 3.25
CA ILE A 41 -14.26 -7.09 3.57
C ILE A 41 -13.66 -6.05 2.64
N PHE A 42 -13.48 -4.84 3.13
CA PHE A 42 -12.68 -3.83 2.45
C PHE A 42 -11.20 -4.14 2.69
N LYS A 43 -10.39 -4.12 1.63
CA LYS A 43 -8.95 -4.17 1.78
C LYS A 43 -8.46 -2.79 2.22
N ASN A 44 -8.34 -2.63 3.53
CA ASN A 44 -7.88 -1.38 4.14
C ASN A 44 -6.35 -1.32 4.29
N ASN A 45 -5.64 -2.18 3.55
CA ASN A 45 -4.19 -2.26 3.54
C ASN A 45 -3.69 -1.74 2.19
N ILE A 46 -2.90 -0.67 2.21
CA ILE A 46 -2.49 0.03 1.00
C ILE A 46 -0.99 0.00 0.76
N LEU A 47 -0.63 -0.03 -0.51
CA LEU A 47 0.73 0.10 -1.01
C LEU A 47 0.89 1.48 -1.66
N ILE A 48 1.93 2.20 -1.27
CA ILE A 48 2.22 3.54 -1.77
C ILE A 48 3.71 3.67 -2.12
N GLY A 49 4.04 4.47 -3.13
CA GLY A 49 5.46 4.69 -3.46
C GLY A 49 5.79 4.80 -4.95
N ASP A 50 6.82 4.08 -5.39
CA ASP A 50 7.37 4.16 -6.75
C ASP A 50 6.89 3.03 -7.68
N SER A 51 7.65 2.72 -8.74
CA SER A 51 7.29 1.74 -9.77
C SER A 51 7.18 0.29 -9.27
N GLN A 52 7.77 -0.06 -8.13
CA GLN A 52 7.63 -1.41 -7.55
C GLN A 52 6.26 -1.66 -6.90
N THR A 53 5.57 -0.59 -6.55
CA THR A 53 4.26 -0.65 -5.87
C THR A 53 3.24 -1.53 -6.59
N PRO A 54 2.96 -1.35 -7.90
CA PRO A 54 2.03 -2.22 -8.62
C PRO A 54 2.53 -3.65 -8.78
N PHE A 55 3.84 -3.88 -8.76
CA PHE A 55 4.39 -5.24 -8.89
C PHE A 55 4.16 -6.06 -7.63
N ILE A 56 4.30 -5.45 -6.45
CA ILE A 56 3.97 -6.10 -5.17
C ILE A 56 2.46 -6.29 -5.07
N ALA A 57 1.66 -5.27 -5.44
CA ALA A 57 0.20 -5.35 -5.40
C ALA A 57 -0.37 -6.49 -6.24
N LYS A 58 0.29 -6.84 -7.36
CA LYS A 58 -0.11 -7.97 -8.22
C LYS A 58 -0.12 -9.30 -7.46
N TRP A 59 0.81 -9.49 -6.53
CA TRP A 59 1.00 -10.75 -5.82
C TRP A 59 0.43 -10.78 -4.39
N SER A 60 0.15 -9.61 -3.79
CA SER A 60 -0.47 -9.54 -2.48
C SER A 60 -1.97 -9.87 -2.55
N THR A 61 -2.43 -10.66 -1.58
CA THR A 61 -3.86 -10.97 -1.38
C THR A 61 -4.53 -10.02 -0.40
N ASN A 62 -3.76 -9.38 0.49
CA ASN A 62 -4.27 -8.56 1.58
C ASN A 62 -4.06 -7.06 1.36
N ALA A 63 -3.08 -6.64 0.55
CA ALA A 63 -2.82 -5.25 0.25
C ALA A 63 -3.19 -4.87 -1.19
N THR A 64 -3.48 -3.61 -1.43
CA THR A 64 -3.89 -3.07 -2.72
C THR A 64 -3.29 -1.70 -2.99
N LEU A 65 -3.35 -1.26 -4.24
CA LEU A 65 -3.00 0.12 -4.61
C LEU A 65 -4.06 1.07 -4.06
N LEU A 66 -3.61 2.18 -3.47
CA LEU A 66 -4.51 3.28 -3.20
C LEU A 66 -4.66 4.11 -4.46
N ASN A 67 -5.77 3.89 -5.15
CA ASN A 67 -6.21 4.72 -6.27
C ASN A 67 -7.26 5.70 -5.76
N LYS A 68 -7.04 6.99 -5.93
CA LYS A 68 -8.06 7.98 -5.63
C LYS A 68 -9.19 7.86 -6.65
N VAL A 69 -10.39 7.68 -6.19
CA VAL A 69 -11.59 7.80 -7.03
C VAL A 69 -11.73 9.28 -7.42
N GLY A 70 -11.61 9.58 -8.69
CA GLY A 70 -11.77 10.94 -9.23
C GLY A 70 -10.46 11.74 -9.24
N SER A 71 -9.79 11.67 -10.34
CA SER A 71 -8.84 12.58 -10.99
C SER A 71 -7.49 12.95 -10.40
N GLU A 72 -7.07 12.80 -9.19
CA GLU A 72 -5.79 13.48 -8.87
C GLU A 72 -4.79 12.75 -8.00
N SER A 73 -4.38 11.67 -8.12
CA SER A 73 -3.18 11.11 -7.51
C SER A 73 -3.38 9.79 -6.78
N SER A 74 -3.08 8.75 -7.51
CA SER A 74 -2.57 7.52 -6.91
C SER A 74 -1.41 7.90 -5.98
N LEU A 75 -1.32 7.29 -4.80
CA LEU A 75 -0.14 7.43 -3.93
C LEU A 75 1.04 6.58 -4.42
N TRP A 76 1.08 6.25 -5.70
CA TRP A 76 2.25 5.63 -6.34
C TRP A 76 2.52 6.26 -7.71
N LYS A 77 3.80 6.37 -8.07
CA LYS A 77 4.23 6.90 -9.36
C LYS A 77 5.63 6.40 -9.71
N GLY A 78 5.78 5.84 -10.92
CA GLY A 78 7.08 5.43 -11.44
C GLY A 78 8.09 6.58 -11.51
N GLY A 79 9.37 6.29 -11.31
CA GLY A 79 10.45 7.27 -11.38
C GLY A 79 10.50 8.28 -10.23
N GLN A 80 9.66 8.13 -9.22
CA GLN A 80 9.63 9.05 -8.08
C GLN A 80 10.39 8.49 -6.86
N GLY A 81 10.70 9.38 -5.92
CA GLY A 81 11.37 9.06 -4.67
C GLY A 81 10.59 9.54 -3.46
N LEU A 82 11.25 9.47 -2.30
CA LEU A 82 10.64 9.78 -0.99
C LEU A 82 10.01 11.19 -0.93
N ASN A 83 10.69 12.20 -1.48
CA ASN A 83 10.18 13.58 -1.41
C ASN A 83 8.85 13.76 -2.14
N TRP A 84 8.70 13.11 -3.30
CA TRP A 84 7.42 13.11 -4.01
C TRP A 84 6.34 12.38 -3.18
N LEU A 85 6.67 11.21 -2.62
CA LEU A 85 5.73 10.43 -1.81
C LEU A 85 5.26 11.22 -0.58
N LYS A 86 6.20 11.88 0.13
CA LYS A 86 5.87 12.74 1.26
C LYS A 86 4.88 13.84 0.87
N LEU A 87 5.12 14.52 -0.26
CA LEU A 87 4.21 15.55 -0.76
C LEU A 87 2.83 14.97 -1.12
N ALA A 88 2.80 13.80 -1.78
CA ALA A 88 1.55 13.13 -2.14
C ALA A 88 0.73 12.75 -0.91
N VAL A 89 1.37 12.20 0.14
CA VAL A 89 0.71 11.88 1.41
C VAL A 89 0.25 13.14 2.14
N THR A 90 1.05 14.22 2.13
CA THR A 90 0.67 15.51 2.74
C THR A 90 -0.64 16.03 2.16
N ASN A 91 -0.83 15.90 0.86
CA ASN A 91 -2.03 16.35 0.15
C ASN A 91 -3.20 15.34 0.22
N TYR A 92 -2.99 14.18 0.84
CA TYR A 92 -4.06 13.20 1.00
C TYR A 92 -4.96 13.56 2.19
N LYS A 93 -6.25 13.25 2.06
CA LYS A 93 -7.20 13.46 3.17
C LYS A 93 -6.95 12.48 4.31
N LEU A 94 -7.37 12.85 5.52
CA LEU A 94 -7.43 11.94 6.66
C LEU A 94 -8.31 10.72 6.33
N ASP A 95 -7.79 9.52 6.59
CA ASP A 95 -8.52 8.27 6.40
C ASP A 95 -8.25 7.31 7.57
N THR A 96 -9.23 7.17 8.45
CA THR A 96 -9.17 6.33 9.65
C THR A 96 -9.49 4.87 9.39
N LEU A 97 -9.93 4.51 8.17
CA LEU A 97 -10.27 3.14 7.78
C LEU A 97 -9.05 2.34 7.31
N ILE A 98 -7.96 3.02 6.93
CA ILE A 98 -6.73 2.36 6.52
C ILE A 98 -6.08 1.69 7.74
N GLN A 99 -5.82 0.39 7.63
CA GLN A 99 -5.25 -0.45 8.68
C GLN A 99 -3.76 -0.66 8.52
N SER A 100 -3.25 -0.62 7.31
CA SER A 100 -1.80 -0.62 7.07
C SER A 100 -1.40 0.19 5.85
N VAL A 101 -0.20 0.77 5.92
CA VAL A 101 0.46 1.47 4.82
C VAL A 101 1.84 0.86 4.60
N THR A 102 2.09 0.41 3.37
CA THR A 102 3.39 -0.13 2.97
C THR A 102 4.08 0.83 2.02
N PHE A 103 5.22 1.36 2.44
CA PHE A 103 6.09 2.18 1.59
C PHE A 103 6.86 1.29 0.62
N CYS A 104 6.68 1.51 -0.67
CA CYS A 104 7.39 0.85 -1.75
C CYS A 104 8.29 1.89 -2.45
N ILE A 105 9.42 2.22 -1.85
CA ILE A 105 10.36 3.24 -2.31
C ILE A 105 11.75 2.64 -2.49
N GLY A 106 12.61 3.30 -3.28
CA GLY A 106 14.00 2.91 -3.43
C GLY A 106 14.31 2.03 -4.65
N THR A 107 13.39 1.90 -5.60
CA THR A 107 13.67 1.24 -6.88
C THR A 107 14.57 2.09 -7.76
N ASN A 108 14.43 3.41 -7.68
CA ASN A 108 15.09 4.35 -8.58
C ASN A 108 16.47 4.83 -8.06
N GLY A 109 17.05 4.14 -7.08
CA GLY A 109 18.42 4.35 -6.61
C GLY A 109 18.71 5.68 -5.93
N ARG A 110 17.70 6.37 -5.52
CA ARG A 110 17.86 7.67 -4.84
C ARG A 110 17.81 7.47 -3.32
N PHE A 111 18.81 6.81 -2.78
CA PHE A 111 19.00 6.63 -1.33
C PHE A 111 19.73 7.84 -0.75
N SER A 112 19.08 8.99 -0.71
CA SER A 112 19.70 10.21 -0.22
C SER A 112 19.72 10.28 1.31
N SER A 113 20.87 10.65 1.88
CA SER A 113 20.95 10.96 3.32
C SER A 113 20.09 12.16 3.72
N LYS A 114 19.71 13.01 2.74
CA LYS A 114 18.86 14.18 2.94
C LYS A 114 17.37 13.86 2.85
N ASP A 115 16.99 12.61 2.55
CA ASP A 115 15.58 12.22 2.52
C ASP A 115 14.98 12.36 3.92
N ASP A 116 13.83 13.04 3.99
CA ASP A 116 13.11 13.27 5.25
C ASP A 116 12.19 12.09 5.58
N ILE A 117 12.82 10.98 5.99
CA ILE A 117 12.11 9.76 6.40
C ILE A 117 11.19 10.03 7.59
N ILE A 118 11.66 10.78 8.59
CA ILE A 118 10.88 11.12 9.79
C ILE A 118 9.63 11.90 9.39
N GLY A 119 9.77 12.90 8.53
CA GLY A 119 8.65 13.68 8.04
C GLY A 119 7.65 12.85 7.22
N LEU A 120 8.12 11.88 6.41
CA LEU A 120 7.22 10.95 5.70
C LEU A 120 6.42 10.09 6.69
N VAL A 121 7.08 9.51 7.69
CA VAL A 121 6.43 8.66 8.69
C VAL A 121 5.41 9.45 9.49
N ASN A 122 5.77 10.65 9.96
CA ASN A 122 4.88 11.50 10.75
C ASN A 122 3.63 11.89 9.97
N ILE A 123 3.79 12.41 8.73
CA ILE A 123 2.64 12.79 7.91
C ILE A 123 1.77 11.58 7.55
N THR A 124 2.37 10.41 7.39
CA THR A 124 1.60 9.18 7.13
C THR A 124 0.74 8.81 8.36
N LYS A 125 1.29 8.90 9.57
CA LYS A 125 0.53 8.68 10.81
C LYS A 125 -0.59 9.71 11.02
N GLU A 126 -0.37 10.96 10.59
CA GLU A 126 -1.43 11.98 10.63
C GLU A 126 -2.56 11.69 9.64
N ARG A 127 -2.25 11.17 8.45
CA ARG A 127 -3.26 10.86 7.41
C ARG A 127 -3.94 9.52 7.61
N PHE A 128 -3.25 8.56 8.22
CA PHE A 128 -3.69 7.19 8.46
C PHE A 128 -3.41 6.80 9.92
N PRO A 129 -4.11 7.40 10.90
CA PRO A 129 -3.73 7.30 12.33
C PRO A 129 -3.83 5.89 12.91
N ASN A 130 -4.63 5.01 12.30
CA ASN A 130 -4.82 3.63 12.75
C ASN A 130 -3.95 2.63 12.00
N ALA A 131 -3.10 3.11 11.08
CA ALA A 131 -2.35 2.22 10.21
C ALA A 131 -1.06 1.72 10.85
N TYR A 132 -0.81 0.42 10.72
CA TYR A 132 0.52 -0.15 10.85
C TYR A 132 1.38 0.24 9.64
N LEU A 133 2.64 0.53 9.88
CA LEU A 133 3.53 1.00 8.82
C LEU A 133 4.59 -0.05 8.48
N TYR A 134 4.74 -0.29 7.19
CA TYR A 134 5.72 -1.20 6.63
C TYR A 134 6.57 -0.48 5.57
N VAL A 135 7.77 -1.00 5.32
CA VAL A 135 8.59 -0.55 4.20
C VAL A 135 9.24 -1.74 3.49
N VAL A 136 9.21 -1.74 2.17
CA VAL A 136 9.90 -2.71 1.32
C VAL A 136 11.26 -2.15 0.95
N GLN A 137 12.30 -2.95 1.17
CA GLN A 137 13.65 -2.58 0.75
C GLN A 137 13.80 -2.66 -0.78
N GLY A 138 14.40 -1.63 -1.36
CA GLY A 138 14.59 -1.50 -2.79
C GLY A 138 15.69 -2.41 -3.37
N SER A 139 16.06 -2.11 -4.59
CA SER A 139 17.11 -2.82 -5.35
C SER A 139 18.42 -2.03 -5.44
N TRP A 140 19.50 -2.74 -5.80
CA TRP A 140 20.81 -2.13 -6.01
C TRP A 140 21.55 -2.82 -7.16
N GLY A 141 22.64 -2.18 -7.63
CA GLY A 141 23.60 -2.79 -8.58
C GLY A 141 23.03 -3.15 -9.95
N TRP A 142 21.97 -2.44 -10.41
CA TRP A 142 21.38 -2.61 -11.75
C TRP A 142 21.59 -1.34 -12.61
N GLY A 143 21.25 -1.37 -13.89
CA GLY A 143 21.57 -0.34 -14.88
C GLY A 143 21.34 1.11 -14.45
N GLY A 144 20.20 1.40 -13.82
CA GLY A 144 19.92 2.74 -13.26
C GLY A 144 20.64 3.05 -11.94
N ASN A 145 21.18 2.03 -11.26
CA ASN A 145 21.72 2.08 -9.90
C ASN A 145 23.04 1.30 -9.75
N VAL A 146 23.86 1.27 -10.78
CA VAL A 146 25.10 0.48 -10.82
C VAL A 146 26.04 0.79 -9.65
N ASN A 147 26.07 2.02 -9.18
CA ASN A 147 26.93 2.48 -8.07
C ASN A 147 26.27 2.35 -6.68
N VAL A 148 25.03 1.90 -6.62
CA VAL A 148 24.35 1.66 -5.33
C VAL A 148 24.70 0.26 -4.85
N THR A 149 25.27 0.18 -3.64
CA THR A 149 25.66 -1.08 -3.00
C THR A 149 24.60 -1.51 -1.98
N LYS A 150 24.68 -2.77 -1.55
CA LYS A 150 23.83 -3.30 -0.47
C LYS A 150 23.96 -2.48 0.81
N GLU A 151 25.18 -2.08 1.16
CA GLU A 151 25.48 -1.32 2.37
C GLU A 151 24.80 0.05 2.36
N VAL A 152 24.73 0.71 1.20
CA VAL A 152 23.98 1.98 1.03
C VAL A 152 22.50 1.77 1.26
N VAL A 153 21.94 0.69 0.70
CA VAL A 153 20.53 0.33 0.87
C VAL A 153 20.24 0.00 2.33
N ASP A 154 21.03 -0.87 2.95
CA ASP A 154 20.86 -1.25 4.36
C ASP A 154 20.94 -0.02 5.29
N ALA A 155 21.91 0.88 5.07
CA ALA A 155 22.04 2.11 5.85
C ALA A 155 20.83 3.03 5.69
N TYR A 156 20.26 3.11 4.48
CA TYR A 156 19.09 3.91 4.23
C TYR A 156 17.87 3.37 4.99
N TYR A 157 17.57 2.06 4.87
CA TYR A 157 16.39 1.47 5.54
C TYR A 157 16.55 1.36 7.05
N LYS A 158 17.79 1.28 7.57
CA LYS A 158 18.07 1.37 9.01
C LYS A 158 17.53 2.65 9.64
N ARG A 159 17.35 3.72 8.86
CA ARG A 159 16.77 4.99 9.31
C ARG A 159 15.28 4.91 9.65
N PHE A 160 14.58 3.85 9.24
CA PHE A 160 13.21 3.58 9.66
C PHE A 160 13.13 2.94 11.05
N ASN A 161 14.25 2.42 11.58
CA ASN A 161 14.28 1.79 12.89
C ASN A 161 13.88 2.79 13.99
N GLY A 162 13.06 2.34 14.94
CA GLY A 162 12.56 3.18 16.03
C GLY A 162 11.43 4.14 15.66
N LEU A 163 11.03 4.21 14.37
CA LEU A 163 9.92 5.05 13.92
C LEU A 163 8.56 4.33 13.94
N GLY A 164 8.53 3.06 14.34
CA GLY A 164 7.32 2.22 14.29
C GLY A 164 6.97 1.80 12.86
N VAL A 165 8.00 1.62 12.04
CA VAL A 165 7.89 1.08 10.67
C VAL A 165 8.62 -0.25 10.63
N GLU A 166 7.94 -1.30 10.20
CA GLU A 166 8.53 -2.63 10.07
C GLU A 166 9.11 -2.82 8.65
N VAL A 167 10.35 -3.30 8.59
CA VAL A 167 11.04 -3.55 7.33
C VAL A 167 10.70 -4.95 6.83
N ILE A 168 10.12 -5.05 5.64
CA ILE A 168 9.75 -6.33 5.04
C ILE A 168 10.98 -6.98 4.40
N ASN A 169 11.25 -8.23 4.77
CA ASN A 169 12.29 -9.05 4.15
C ASN A 169 11.65 -10.12 3.22
N PRO A 170 12.37 -10.57 2.17
CA PRO A 170 13.68 -10.09 1.76
C PRO A 170 13.59 -8.73 1.05
N PRO A 171 14.74 -8.06 0.81
CA PRO A 171 14.79 -6.92 -0.10
C PRO A 171 14.53 -7.38 -1.54
N ILE A 172 14.21 -6.45 -2.45
CA ILE A 172 14.18 -6.75 -3.89
C ILE A 172 15.54 -7.29 -4.34
N GLY A 173 16.62 -6.72 -3.83
CA GLY A 173 17.95 -7.28 -4.00
C GLY A 173 18.73 -6.75 -5.19
N LYS A 174 19.82 -7.47 -5.53
CA LYS A 174 20.72 -7.10 -6.64
C LYS A 174 20.08 -7.56 -7.97
N CYS A 175 19.17 -6.78 -8.51
CA CYS A 175 18.49 -7.09 -9.77
C CYS A 175 17.88 -5.85 -10.41
N GLU A 176 17.56 -5.94 -11.71
CA GLU A 176 16.69 -4.97 -12.40
C GLU A 176 15.26 -5.09 -11.86
N PRO A 177 14.71 -4.07 -11.20
CA PRO A 177 13.45 -4.18 -10.47
C PRO A 177 12.20 -4.04 -11.34
N HIS A 178 12.31 -3.70 -12.63
CA HIS A 178 11.15 -3.42 -13.47
C HIS A 178 10.56 -4.69 -14.13
N ASN A 179 10.93 -5.87 -13.67
CA ASN A 179 10.32 -7.12 -14.06
C ASN A 179 9.28 -7.58 -13.03
N VAL A 180 8.00 -7.46 -13.37
CA VAL A 180 6.86 -7.83 -12.51
C VAL A 180 6.84 -9.30 -12.07
N ASN A 181 7.54 -10.19 -12.80
CA ASN A 181 7.61 -11.62 -12.51
C ASN A 181 8.82 -12.03 -11.65
N LEU A 182 9.58 -11.05 -11.10
CA LEU A 182 10.66 -11.36 -10.17
C LEU A 182 10.13 -12.21 -9.01
N PRO A 183 10.80 -13.32 -8.66
CA PRO A 183 10.41 -14.17 -7.53
C PRO A 183 10.34 -13.39 -6.22
N GLN A 184 11.21 -12.39 -6.05
CA GLN A 184 11.27 -11.51 -4.88
C GLN A 184 9.94 -10.80 -4.62
N TYR A 185 9.24 -10.34 -5.66
CA TYR A 185 7.93 -9.69 -5.47
C TYR A 185 6.87 -10.62 -4.90
N LYS A 186 6.90 -11.90 -5.30
CA LYS A 186 6.00 -12.92 -4.72
C LYS A 186 6.30 -13.16 -3.25
N GLU A 187 7.58 -13.26 -2.92
CA GLU A 187 8.03 -13.52 -1.55
C GLU A 187 7.73 -12.30 -0.64
N ILE A 188 8.05 -11.09 -1.09
CA ILE A 188 7.72 -9.83 -0.39
C ILE A 188 6.22 -9.74 -0.15
N ALA A 189 5.39 -9.99 -1.15
CA ALA A 189 3.95 -9.93 -1.04
C ALA A 189 3.41 -10.97 -0.05
N LYS A 190 3.93 -12.21 -0.06
CA LYS A 190 3.59 -13.26 0.90
C LYS A 190 3.93 -12.85 2.33
N ASN A 191 5.12 -12.30 2.55
CA ASN A 191 5.56 -11.88 3.89
C ASN A 191 4.75 -10.69 4.38
N LEU A 192 4.45 -9.71 3.51
CA LEU A 192 3.53 -8.63 3.82
C LEU A 192 2.14 -9.14 4.22
N ASP A 193 1.58 -10.07 3.44
CA ASP A 193 0.27 -10.66 3.73
C ASP A 193 0.25 -11.39 5.08
N THR A 194 1.37 -12.05 5.45
CA THR A 194 1.54 -12.69 6.75
C THR A 194 1.53 -11.66 7.89
N LEU A 195 2.31 -10.58 7.76
CA LEU A 195 2.37 -9.50 8.73
C LEU A 195 1.01 -8.82 8.93
N ILE A 196 0.32 -8.51 7.83
CA ILE A 196 -1.04 -7.94 7.87
C ILE A 196 -2.03 -8.88 8.58
N SER A 197 -1.91 -10.19 8.34
CA SER A 197 -2.81 -11.17 8.97
C SER A 197 -2.55 -11.36 10.46
N ALA A 198 -1.33 -11.16 10.92
CA ALA A 198 -0.95 -11.27 12.34
C ALA A 198 -1.47 -10.11 13.21
N GLN A 199 -2.01 -9.04 12.59
CA GLN A 199 -2.53 -7.85 13.29
C GLN A 199 -4.05 -7.88 13.51
N LYS A 200 -4.70 -8.96 13.11
CA LYS A 200 -6.13 -9.21 13.35
C LYS A 200 -6.32 -9.96 14.66
#